data_01e6632e833cd5f3ed4033b4827ff4f4
#
_entry.id   01e6632e833cd5f3ed4033b4827ff4f4
#
_cell.length_a   1.000
_cell.length_b   1.000
_cell.length_c   1.000
_cell.angle_alpha   90.00
_cell.angle_beta   90.00
_cell.angle_gamma   90.00
#
_symmetry.space_group_name_H-M   'P 1'
#
loop_
_entity.id
_entity.type
_entity.pdbx_description
1 polymer ?
#
loop_
_entity_poly.entity_id
_entity_poly.type
_entity_poly.pdbx_seq_one_letter_code
_entity_poly.pdbx_strand_id
1 'polypeptide(L)'
;MTPNPYTPSTTSEVVAAGLILRRDFPKGFRWLLLRATKHGEWGFPKGHQDAGESAVQTALRECAEECGIALLAIEGKPLEATYRLPNGRSKSVIYYPAVTEQTTVELSSEHSECAWLNAQEVIDCLPHANLVLLFRAYLHALGKG
;
A
#
# COMPACT_ATOMS: atom_id res chain seq x y z
N MET A 1 -29.43 -20.45 -3.13
CA MET A 1 -28.11 -20.52 -3.72
C MET A 1 -27.05 -20.29 -2.64
N THR A 2 -26.18 -21.26 -2.46
CA THR A 2 -25.11 -21.11 -1.47
C THR A 2 -24.04 -20.19 -2.01
N PRO A 3 -23.57 -19.23 -1.19
CA PRO A 3 -22.47 -18.38 -1.63
C PRO A 3 -21.22 -19.21 -1.89
N ASN A 4 -20.49 -18.82 -2.90
CA ASN A 4 -19.18 -19.43 -3.16
C ASN A 4 -18.26 -19.06 -1.99
N PRO A 5 -17.70 -20.06 -1.24
CA PRO A 5 -16.83 -19.76 -0.11
C PRO A 5 -15.55 -19.02 -0.51
N TYR A 6 -15.23 -19.01 -1.80
CA TYR A 6 -14.05 -18.31 -2.30
C TYR A 6 -14.36 -16.92 -2.86
N THR A 7 -15.58 -16.41 -2.67
CA THR A 7 -15.95 -15.07 -3.12
C THR A 7 -15.60 -14.07 -2.01
N PRO A 8 -14.46 -13.39 -2.07
CA PRO A 8 -14.04 -12.50 -0.98
C PRO A 8 -14.97 -11.31 -0.79
N SER A 9 -15.65 -10.88 -1.86
CA SER A 9 -16.53 -9.72 -1.83
C SER A 9 -17.74 -9.87 -0.92
N THR A 10 -18.12 -11.11 -0.54
CA THR A 10 -19.29 -11.33 0.30
C THR A 10 -19.03 -11.06 1.78
N THR A 11 -17.75 -11.09 2.21
CA THR A 11 -17.38 -10.95 3.62
C THR A 11 -16.33 -9.88 3.87
N SER A 12 -15.77 -9.32 2.79
CA SER A 12 -14.69 -8.37 2.88
C SER A 12 -15.18 -6.97 2.52
N GLU A 13 -14.91 -6.02 3.40
CA GLU A 13 -15.25 -4.63 3.20
C GLU A 13 -13.99 -3.82 2.95
N VAL A 14 -13.98 -3.05 1.85
CA VAL A 14 -12.87 -2.14 1.55
C VAL A 14 -12.99 -0.92 2.46
N VAL A 15 -12.00 -0.71 3.31
CA VAL A 15 -12.04 0.36 4.31
C VAL A 15 -10.88 1.35 4.15
N ALA A 16 -9.85 0.97 3.40
CA ALA A 16 -8.66 1.79 3.24
C ALA A 16 -8.02 1.56 1.88
N ALA A 17 -7.17 2.48 1.48
CA ALA A 17 -6.43 2.37 0.23
C ALA A 17 -5.06 3.00 0.36
N GLY A 18 -4.11 2.52 -0.43
CA GLY A 18 -2.75 3.02 -0.41
C GLY A 18 -2.05 2.84 -1.74
N LEU A 19 -0.78 3.16 -1.75
CA LEU A 19 0.06 3.09 -2.94
C LEU A 19 1.26 2.19 -2.73
N ILE A 20 1.56 1.39 -3.74
CA ILE A 20 2.87 0.76 -3.87
C ILE A 20 3.65 1.72 -4.76
N LEU A 21 4.37 2.62 -4.14
CA LEU A 21 4.97 3.76 -4.81
C LEU A 21 6.45 3.50 -5.08
N ARG A 22 6.82 3.49 -6.35
CA ARG A 22 8.20 3.31 -6.76
C ARG A 22 8.79 4.57 -7.35
N ARG A 23 10.10 4.64 -7.32
CA ARG A 23 10.87 5.67 -7.98
C ARG A 23 12.11 5.04 -8.60
N ASP A 24 12.53 5.59 -9.74
CA ASP A 24 13.69 5.12 -10.45
C ASP A 24 14.96 5.77 -9.90
N PHE A 25 15.90 4.95 -9.48
CA PHE A 25 17.22 5.38 -9.01
C PHE A 25 18.29 4.83 -9.97
N PRO A 26 19.49 5.37 -9.95
CA PRO A 26 20.54 4.90 -10.88
C PRO A 26 20.79 3.40 -10.84
N LYS A 27 20.57 2.75 -9.68
CA LYS A 27 20.78 1.31 -9.53
C LYS A 27 19.48 0.49 -9.67
N GLY A 28 18.39 1.13 -10.08
CA GLY A 28 17.11 0.46 -10.29
C GLY A 28 15.99 1.03 -9.47
N PHE A 29 14.85 0.35 -9.49
CA PHE A 29 13.66 0.80 -8.78
C PHE A 29 13.81 0.65 -7.27
N ARG A 30 13.23 1.60 -6.54
CA ARG A 30 13.08 1.52 -5.09
C ARG A 30 11.66 1.91 -4.74
N TRP A 31 11.19 1.36 -3.64
CA TRP A 31 9.82 1.55 -3.16
C TRP A 31 9.83 2.29 -1.84
N LEU A 32 8.83 3.15 -1.63
CA LEU A 32 8.72 3.94 -0.42
C LEU A 32 7.96 3.18 0.65
N LEU A 33 8.60 3.03 1.80
CA LEU A 33 7.95 2.58 3.03
C LEU A 33 8.03 3.69 4.07
N LEU A 34 7.00 3.77 4.89
CA LEU A 34 6.90 4.72 6.01
C LEU A 34 6.82 3.93 7.31
N ARG A 35 7.49 4.43 8.34
CA ARG A 35 7.44 3.80 9.66
C ARG A 35 6.47 4.56 10.55
N ALA A 36 5.46 3.84 11.08
CA ALA A 36 4.46 4.45 11.93
C ALA A 36 5.04 4.85 13.28
N THR A 37 4.74 6.05 13.73
CA THR A 37 5.17 6.56 15.04
C THR A 37 4.59 5.72 16.16
N LYS A 38 3.31 5.35 16.05
CA LYS A 38 2.56 4.69 17.13
C LYS A 38 3.08 3.30 17.49
N HIS A 39 3.29 2.43 16.48
CA HIS A 39 3.70 1.04 16.75
C HIS A 39 5.03 0.65 16.13
N GLY A 40 5.66 1.56 15.37
CA GLY A 40 6.99 1.33 14.83
C GLY A 40 7.06 0.40 13.63
N GLU A 41 5.93 -0.05 13.09
CA GLU A 41 5.93 -0.93 11.93
C GLU A 41 6.07 -0.15 10.62
N TRP A 42 6.73 -0.78 9.66
CA TRP A 42 6.90 -0.24 8.32
C TRP A 42 5.72 -0.63 7.43
N GLY A 43 5.31 0.26 6.53
CA GLY A 43 4.24 -0.04 5.59
C GLY A 43 4.22 0.92 4.42
N PHE A 44 3.39 0.59 3.44
CA PHE A 44 3.14 1.49 2.31
C PHE A 44 2.29 2.67 2.76
N PRO A 45 2.42 3.83 2.09
CA PRO A 45 1.49 4.95 2.34
C PRO A 45 0.04 4.48 2.13
N LYS A 46 -0.80 4.63 3.15
CA LYS A 46 -2.19 4.23 3.09
C LYS A 46 -3.00 4.88 4.20
N GLY A 47 -4.31 4.86 4.05
CA GLY A 47 -5.20 5.32 5.10
C GLY A 47 -6.65 5.01 4.81
N HIS A 48 -7.51 5.37 5.76
CA HIS A 48 -8.93 5.07 5.72
C HIS A 48 -9.66 5.92 4.69
N GLN A 49 -10.63 5.30 4.05
CA GLN A 49 -11.49 5.94 3.06
C GLN A 49 -12.47 6.88 3.76
N ASP A 50 -12.56 8.10 3.26
CA ASP A 50 -13.56 9.06 3.72
C ASP A 50 -14.86 8.85 2.94
N ALA A 51 -15.97 9.31 3.52
CA ALA A 51 -17.27 9.21 2.89
C ALA A 51 -17.25 9.90 1.52
N GLY A 52 -17.73 9.20 0.50
CA GLY A 52 -17.81 9.74 -0.86
C GLY A 52 -16.52 9.64 -1.67
N GLU A 53 -15.43 9.16 -1.07
CA GLU A 53 -14.19 8.96 -1.82
C GLU A 53 -14.18 7.60 -2.53
N SER A 54 -13.59 7.58 -3.73
CA SER A 54 -13.20 6.31 -4.34
C SER A 54 -11.91 5.80 -3.67
N ALA A 55 -11.61 4.52 -3.85
CA ALA A 55 -10.38 3.95 -3.29
C ALA A 55 -9.13 4.66 -3.82
N VAL A 56 -9.08 4.97 -5.12
CA VAL A 56 -7.93 5.65 -5.69
C VAL A 56 -7.77 7.08 -5.15
N GLN A 57 -8.89 7.78 -4.93
CA GLN A 57 -8.86 9.11 -4.31
C GLN A 57 -8.29 9.03 -2.90
N THR A 58 -8.70 8.02 -2.13
CA THR A 58 -8.17 7.79 -0.79
C THR A 58 -6.67 7.55 -0.82
N ALA A 59 -6.21 6.68 -1.71
CA ALA A 59 -4.79 6.36 -1.83
C ALA A 59 -3.95 7.60 -2.15
N LEU A 60 -4.42 8.43 -3.07
CA LEU A 60 -3.73 9.66 -3.46
C LEU A 60 -3.71 10.69 -2.32
N ARG A 61 -4.85 10.88 -1.67
CA ARG A 61 -4.97 11.82 -0.55
C ARG A 61 -4.07 11.41 0.62
N GLU A 62 -4.14 10.14 1.02
CA GLU A 62 -3.35 9.64 2.15
C GLU A 62 -1.85 9.72 1.86
N CYS A 63 -1.43 9.43 0.64
CA CYS A 63 -0.03 9.57 0.26
C CYS A 63 0.44 11.01 0.41
N ALA A 64 -0.35 11.97 -0.09
CA ALA A 64 -0.02 13.38 0.02
C ALA A 64 0.04 13.83 1.48
N GLU A 65 -0.91 13.40 2.30
CA GLU A 65 -0.96 13.75 3.72
C GLU A 65 0.21 13.14 4.50
N GLU A 66 0.53 11.87 4.25
CA GLU A 66 1.51 11.13 5.04
C GLU A 66 2.95 11.45 4.68
N CYS A 67 3.24 11.72 3.42
CA CYS A 67 4.62 11.93 2.99
C CYS A 67 4.83 13.08 1.99
N GLY A 68 3.78 13.82 1.67
CA GLY A 68 3.90 15.00 0.80
C GLY A 68 4.11 14.69 -0.68
N ILE A 69 3.99 13.43 -1.10
CA ILE A 69 4.15 13.09 -2.52
C ILE A 69 2.79 13.17 -3.21
N ALA A 70 2.71 14.10 -4.16
CA ALA A 70 1.49 14.35 -4.94
C ALA A 70 1.73 14.25 -6.45
N LEU A 71 2.98 14.39 -6.90
CA LEU A 71 3.33 14.28 -8.31
C LEU A 71 3.67 12.84 -8.64
N LEU A 72 2.65 12.08 -9.06
CA LEU A 72 2.80 10.66 -9.34
C LEU A 72 1.79 10.21 -10.39
N ALA A 73 2.04 9.03 -10.95
CA ALA A 73 1.13 8.40 -11.89
C ALA A 73 0.78 7.01 -11.39
N ILE A 74 -0.52 6.68 -11.43
CA ILE A 74 -0.98 5.32 -11.17
C ILE A 74 -0.59 4.46 -12.37
N GLU A 75 -0.06 3.26 -12.10
CA GLU A 75 0.33 2.32 -13.14
C GLU A 75 -0.14 0.91 -12.75
N GLY A 76 -0.67 0.19 -13.72
CA GLY A 76 -1.09 -1.19 -13.47
C GLY A 76 -2.39 -1.31 -12.67
N LYS A 77 -2.73 -2.56 -12.36
CA LYS A 77 -3.97 -2.90 -11.68
C LYS A 77 -3.79 -2.87 -10.17
N PRO A 78 -4.83 -2.49 -9.42
CA PRO A 78 -4.75 -2.53 -7.95
C PRO A 78 -4.68 -3.97 -7.44
N LEU A 79 -4.10 -4.10 -6.25
CA LEU A 79 -4.02 -5.35 -5.51
C LEU A 79 -4.72 -5.17 -4.17
N GLU A 80 -5.25 -6.26 -3.63
CA GLU A 80 -6.04 -6.21 -2.40
C GLU A 80 -5.42 -7.09 -1.34
N ALA A 81 -5.27 -6.53 -0.14
CA ALA A 81 -4.88 -7.29 1.05
C ALA A 81 -6.09 -7.39 1.97
N THR A 82 -6.42 -8.61 2.39
CA THR A 82 -7.58 -8.86 3.25
C THR A 82 -7.11 -9.26 4.64
N TYR A 83 -7.75 -8.69 5.65
CA TYR A 83 -7.46 -8.93 7.05
C TYR A 83 -8.71 -9.46 7.75
N ARG A 84 -8.55 -10.54 8.52
CA ARG A 84 -9.63 -11.06 9.35
C ARG A 84 -9.61 -10.39 10.72
N LEU A 85 -10.76 -9.88 11.13
CA LEU A 85 -10.93 -9.24 12.42
C LEU A 85 -11.33 -10.28 13.48
N PRO A 86 -11.09 -10.01 14.78
CA PRO A 86 -11.47 -10.93 15.86
C PRO A 86 -12.95 -11.32 15.88
N ASN A 87 -13.83 -10.43 15.41
CA ASN A 87 -15.27 -10.68 15.34
C ASN A 87 -15.68 -11.55 14.14
N GLY A 88 -14.74 -12.10 13.39
CA GLY A 88 -15.00 -12.94 12.22
C GLY A 88 -15.25 -12.16 10.93
N ARG A 89 -15.36 -10.85 10.99
CA ARG A 89 -15.52 -10.01 9.81
C ARG A 89 -14.17 -9.83 9.12
N SER A 90 -14.21 -9.47 7.86
CA SER A 90 -13.00 -9.19 7.10
C SER A 90 -13.01 -7.74 6.60
N LYS A 91 -11.83 -7.14 6.53
CA LYS A 91 -11.66 -5.84 5.89
C LYS A 91 -10.54 -5.94 4.87
N SER A 92 -10.63 -5.12 3.83
CA SER A 92 -9.65 -5.09 2.76
C SER A 92 -9.06 -3.71 2.60
N VAL A 93 -7.78 -3.70 2.22
CA VAL A 93 -7.06 -2.51 1.83
C VAL A 93 -6.64 -2.69 0.38
N ILE A 94 -6.95 -1.70 -0.46
CA ILE A 94 -6.59 -1.74 -1.88
C ILE A 94 -5.32 -0.93 -2.08
N TYR A 95 -4.34 -1.51 -2.77
CA TYR A 95 -3.07 -0.85 -3.08
C TYR A 95 -2.95 -0.64 -4.59
N TYR A 96 -2.67 0.60 -4.98
CA TYR A 96 -2.47 0.97 -6.38
C TYR A 96 -0.99 1.10 -6.67
N PRO A 97 -0.47 0.38 -7.68
CA PRO A 97 0.89 0.63 -8.15
C PRO A 97 1.02 2.05 -8.68
N ALA A 98 2.07 2.73 -8.30
CA ALA A 98 2.29 4.11 -8.73
C ALA A 98 3.79 4.39 -8.89
N VAL A 99 4.09 5.39 -9.69
CA VAL A 99 5.46 5.83 -9.96
C VAL A 99 5.56 7.33 -9.76
N THR A 100 6.66 7.78 -9.18
CA THR A 100 6.94 9.19 -8.97
C THR A 100 8.37 9.54 -9.34
N GLU A 101 8.58 10.80 -9.70
CA GLU A 101 9.92 11.37 -9.85
C GLU A 101 10.18 12.41 -8.74
N GLN A 102 9.18 12.62 -7.87
CA GLN A 102 9.32 13.58 -6.78
C GLN A 102 10.36 13.09 -5.77
N THR A 103 11.30 13.98 -5.41
CA THR A 103 12.38 13.66 -4.48
C THR A 103 12.09 14.09 -3.05
N THR A 104 11.27 15.13 -2.88
CA THR A 104 10.99 15.68 -1.57
C THR A 104 9.94 14.85 -0.84
N VAL A 105 10.26 14.42 0.37
CA VAL A 105 9.34 13.72 1.26
C VAL A 105 9.19 14.54 2.53
N GLU A 106 7.95 14.86 2.90
CA GLU A 106 7.64 15.55 4.16
C GLU A 106 6.68 14.68 4.97
N LEU A 107 7.21 14.07 6.02
CA LEU A 107 6.42 13.15 6.84
C LEU A 107 5.43 13.90 7.73
N SER A 108 4.22 13.34 7.86
CA SER A 108 3.27 13.79 8.88
C SER A 108 3.73 13.30 10.25
N SER A 109 3.08 13.79 11.31
CA SER A 109 3.40 13.38 12.68
C SER A 109 3.08 11.89 12.95
N GLU A 110 2.29 11.26 12.08
CA GLU A 110 1.94 9.85 12.22
C GLU A 110 3.07 8.90 11.81
N HIS A 111 4.10 9.42 11.14
CA HIS A 111 5.22 8.62 10.67
C HIS A 111 6.54 9.24 11.12
N SER A 112 7.44 8.40 11.63
CA SER A 112 8.72 8.86 12.18
C SER A 112 9.87 8.75 11.18
N GLU A 113 9.76 7.86 10.21
CA GLU A 113 10.82 7.61 9.23
C GLU A 113 10.23 7.22 7.89
N CYS A 114 11.01 7.44 6.84
CA CYS A 114 10.71 6.91 5.51
C CYS A 114 11.98 6.32 4.92
N ALA A 115 11.82 5.38 3.99
CA ALA A 115 12.95 4.79 3.30
C ALA A 115 12.54 4.38 1.90
N TRP A 116 13.45 4.62 0.95
CA TRP A 116 13.35 4.09 -0.41
C TRP A 116 14.16 2.80 -0.44
N LEU A 117 13.49 1.67 -0.60
CA LEU A 117 14.06 0.34 -0.42
C LEU A 117 14.00 -0.46 -1.71
N ASN A 118 15.01 -1.31 -1.93
CA ASN A 118 14.94 -2.27 -3.03
C ASN A 118 13.94 -3.39 -2.70
N ALA A 119 13.64 -4.25 -3.65
CA ALA A 119 12.60 -5.27 -3.50
C ALA A 119 12.84 -6.18 -2.29
N GLN A 120 14.06 -6.65 -2.09
CA GLN A 120 14.37 -7.55 -0.98
C GLN A 120 14.23 -6.83 0.36
N GLU A 121 14.69 -5.59 0.44
CA GLU A 121 14.55 -4.78 1.65
C GLU A 121 13.09 -4.54 2.02
N VAL A 122 12.23 -4.29 1.02
CA VAL A 122 10.79 -4.15 1.26
C VAL A 122 10.24 -5.44 1.87
N ILE A 123 10.55 -6.59 1.27
CA ILE A 123 10.09 -7.89 1.76
C ILE A 123 10.54 -8.10 3.21
N ASP A 124 11.78 -7.74 3.51
CA ASP A 124 12.33 -7.92 4.86
C ASP A 124 11.69 -6.98 5.89
N CYS A 125 11.23 -5.80 5.46
CA CYS A 125 10.65 -4.80 6.36
C CYS A 125 9.14 -4.96 6.59
N LEU A 126 8.40 -5.54 5.64
CA LEU A 126 6.96 -5.68 5.77
C LEU A 126 6.60 -6.62 6.93
N PRO A 127 5.75 -6.17 7.87
CA PRO A 127 5.50 -6.92 9.11
C PRO A 127 4.51 -8.08 8.97
N HIS A 128 3.71 -8.10 7.89
CA HIS A 128 2.64 -9.08 7.75
C HIS A 128 2.82 -9.93 6.50
N ALA A 129 2.60 -11.24 6.66
CA ALA A 129 2.77 -12.20 5.56
C ALA A 129 1.88 -11.89 4.35
N ASN A 130 0.65 -11.41 4.57
CA ASN A 130 -0.24 -11.07 3.47
C ASN A 130 0.27 -9.89 2.63
N LEU A 131 0.94 -8.93 3.25
CA LEU A 131 1.57 -7.82 2.51
C LEU A 131 2.79 -8.29 1.72
N VAL A 132 3.57 -9.21 2.28
CA VAL A 132 4.70 -9.80 1.56
C VAL A 132 4.20 -10.54 0.32
N LEU A 133 3.14 -11.34 0.46
CA LEU A 133 2.54 -12.06 -0.67
C LEU A 133 2.02 -11.08 -1.72
N LEU A 134 1.37 -10.01 -1.29
CA LEU A 134 0.87 -8.97 -2.19
C LEU A 134 2.01 -8.31 -2.94
N PHE A 135 3.08 -7.96 -2.25
CA PHE A 135 4.23 -7.32 -2.88
C PHE A 135 4.93 -8.26 -3.87
N ARG A 136 5.04 -9.54 -3.54
CA ARG A 136 5.59 -10.54 -4.47
C ARG A 136 4.72 -10.67 -5.73
N ALA A 137 3.41 -10.67 -5.59
CA ALA A 137 2.49 -10.67 -6.72
C ALA A 137 2.65 -9.42 -7.58
N TYR A 138 2.80 -8.27 -6.93
CA TYR A 138 3.08 -7.01 -7.60
C TYR A 138 4.39 -7.07 -8.40
N LEU A 139 5.46 -7.57 -7.80
CA LEU A 139 6.75 -7.71 -8.48
C LEU A 139 6.66 -8.63 -9.69
N HIS A 140 5.93 -9.72 -9.56
CA HIS A 140 5.71 -10.64 -10.67
C HIS A 140 5.00 -9.94 -11.84
N ALA A 141 3.94 -9.20 -11.54
CA ALA A 141 3.19 -8.44 -12.55
C ALA A 141 4.05 -7.34 -13.20
N LEU A 142 4.99 -6.77 -12.43
CA LEU A 142 5.91 -5.75 -12.93
C LEU A 142 7.03 -6.35 -13.79
N GLY A 143 7.19 -7.67 -13.78
CA GLY A 143 8.28 -8.34 -14.48
C GLY A 143 9.57 -8.43 -13.68
N LYS A 144 9.49 -8.25 -12.36
CA LYS A 144 10.64 -8.31 -11.45
C LYS A 144 10.64 -9.57 -10.58
N GLY A 145 9.62 -10.39 -10.73
CA GLY A 145 9.52 -11.65 -10.03
C GLY A 145 10.39 -12.72 -10.65
#